data_b48fa20d596bd0c4cfae7e16cfb6414a
#
_entry.id   b48fa20d596bd0c4cfae7e16cfb6414a
#
_cell.length_a   1.000
_cell.length_b   1.000
_cell.length_c   1.000
_cell.angle_alpha   90.00
_cell.angle_beta   90.00
_cell.angle_gamma   90.00
#
_symmetry.space_group_name_H-M   'P 1'
#
loop_
_entity.id
_entity.type
_entity.pdbx_description
1 polymer ?
#
loop_
_entity_poly.entity_id
_entity_poly.type
_entity_poly.pdbx_seq_one_letter_code
_entity_poly.pdbx_strand_id
1 'polypeptide(L)' 'SANYERLMELQTKIDEENQTQESLLERMMETELELEEYEAEE' A
#
# COMPACT_ATOMS: atom_id res chain seq x y z
N SER A 1 -27.94 12.33 -5.24
CA SER A 1 -27.65 13.73 -4.88
C SER A 1 -26.15 14.02 -5.02
N ALA A 2 -25.81 15.27 -5.17
CA ALA A 2 -24.41 15.69 -5.28
C ALA A 2 -23.60 15.31 -4.02
N ASN A 3 -24.23 15.36 -2.86
CA ASN A 3 -23.59 14.99 -1.59
C ASN A 3 -23.27 13.51 -1.55
N TYR A 4 -24.15 12.67 -2.05
CA TYR A 4 -23.93 11.23 -2.11
C TYR A 4 -22.80 10.89 -3.08
N GLU A 5 -22.80 11.50 -4.26
CA GLU A 5 -21.76 11.30 -5.26
C GLU A 5 -20.39 11.71 -4.71
N ARG A 6 -20.33 12.84 -4.01
CA ARG A 6 -19.10 13.32 -3.40
C ARG A 6 -18.61 12.34 -2.30
N LEU A 7 -19.54 11.83 -1.50
CA LEU A 7 -19.19 10.83 -0.49
C LEU A 7 -18.58 9.59 -1.12
N MET A 8 -19.17 9.09 -2.22
CA MET A 8 -18.66 7.91 -2.90
C MET A 8 -17.29 8.16 -3.53
N GLU A 9 -17.06 9.34 -4.10
CA GLU A 9 -15.75 9.71 -4.63
C GLU A 9 -14.67 9.70 -3.54
N LEU A 10 -14.98 10.28 -2.38
CA LEU A 10 -14.06 10.34 -1.26
C LEU A 10 -13.76 8.93 -0.71
N GLN A 11 -14.80 8.08 -0.63
CA GLN A 11 -14.64 6.70 -0.21
C GLN A 11 -13.69 5.94 -1.15
N THR A 12 -13.87 6.11 -2.45
CA THR A 12 -13.02 5.48 -3.46
C THR A 12 -11.57 5.94 -3.33
N LYS A 13 -11.34 7.23 -3.09
CA LYS A 13 -10.01 7.78 -2.89
C LYS A 13 -9.32 7.18 -1.67
N ILE A 14 -10.04 7.05 -0.58
CA ILE A 14 -9.52 6.44 0.65
C ILE A 14 -9.11 4.99 0.38
N ASP A 15 -9.96 4.24 -0.31
CA ASP A 15 -9.69 2.84 -0.64
C ASP A 15 -8.45 2.69 -1.53
N GLU A 16 -8.30 3.56 -2.53
CA GLU A 16 -7.14 3.57 -3.41
C GLU A 16 -5.84 3.90 -2.66
N GLU A 17 -5.89 4.90 -1.78
CA GLU A 17 -4.75 5.29 -0.96
C GLU A 17 -4.33 4.16 -0.01
N ASN A 18 -5.31 3.49 0.61
CA ASN A 18 -5.05 2.35 1.49
C ASN A 18 -4.40 1.20 0.72
N GLN A 19 -4.87 0.93 -0.49
CA GLN A 19 -4.30 -0.12 -1.32
C GLN A 19 -2.86 0.20 -1.73
N THR A 20 -2.58 1.45 -2.04
CA THR A 20 -1.22 1.92 -2.35
C THR A 20 -0.30 1.73 -1.16
N GLN A 21 -0.75 2.07 0.05
CA GLN A 21 0.03 1.88 1.27
C GLN A 21 0.35 0.41 1.52
N GLU A 22 -0.63 -0.47 1.33
CA GLU A 22 -0.43 -1.90 1.48
C GLU A 22 0.61 -2.44 0.49
N SER A 23 0.54 -2.00 -0.76
CA SER A 23 1.49 -2.40 -1.78
C SER A 23 2.91 -1.95 -1.46
N LEU A 24 3.07 -0.72 -0.96
CA LEU A 24 4.37 -0.20 -0.53
C LEU A 24 4.93 -0.98 0.66
N LEU A 25 4.07 -1.32 1.60
CA LEU A 25 4.48 -2.11 2.77
C LEU A 25 4.97 -3.50 2.34
N GLU A 26 4.27 -4.15 1.42
CA GLU A 26 4.70 -5.44 0.87
C GLU A 26 6.08 -5.35 0.20
N ARG A 27 6.30 -4.31 -0.58
CA ARG A 27 7.60 -4.08 -1.21
C ARG A 27 8.72 -3.87 -0.20
N MET A 28 8.43 -3.13 0.87
CA MET A 28 9.40 -2.93 1.95
C MET A 28 9.76 -4.26 2.61
N MET A 29 8.76 -5.09 2.88
CA MET A 29 8.99 -6.40 3.49
C MET A 29 9.80 -7.32 2.59
N GLU A 30 9.52 -7.34 1.30
CA GLU A 30 10.28 -8.11 0.32
C GLU A 30 11.73 -7.65 0.26
N THR A 31 11.95 -6.35 0.26
CA THR A 31 13.29 -5.77 0.22
C THR A 31 14.08 -6.11 1.48
N GLU A 32 13.43 -6.06 2.64
CA GLU A 32 14.06 -6.45 3.90
C GLU A 32 14.45 -7.93 3.92
N LEU A 33 13.60 -8.79 3.37
CA LEU A 33 13.91 -10.21 3.24
C LEU A 33 15.11 -10.45 2.31
N GLU A 34 15.16 -9.76 1.20
CA GLU A 34 16.28 -9.83 0.26
C GLU A 34 17.60 -9.42 0.94
N LEU A 35 17.55 -8.35 1.73
CA LEU A 35 18.70 -7.88 2.49
C LEU A 35 19.15 -8.92 3.51
N GLU A 36 18.22 -9.51 4.24
CA GLU A 36 18.53 -10.56 5.22
C GLU A 36 19.18 -11.78 4.56
N GLU A 37 18.67 -12.19 3.40
CA GLU A 37 19.25 -13.29 2.62
C GLU A 37 20.67 -12.96 2.16
N TYR A 38 20.89 -11.76 1.71
CA TYR A 38 22.23 -11.30 1.31
C TYR A 38 23.21 -11.33 2.49
N GLU A 39 22.81 -10.82 3.64
CA GLU A 39 23.63 -10.81 4.85
C GLU A 39 23.92 -12.22 5.35
N ALA A 40 22.97 -13.13 5.20
CA ALA A 40 23.13 -14.51 5.62
C ALA A 40 24.15 -15.28 4.75
N GLU A 41 24.32 -14.86 3.49
CA GLU A 41 25.28 -15.48 2.59
C GLU A 41 26.74 -15.06 2.87
N GLU A 42 26.91 -13.97 3.55
CA GLU A 42 28.21 -13.49 3.96
C GLU A 42 28.69 -14.17 5.26
#